data_efb930ffd425d06ad3d9444bdd3613d8
#
_entry.id   efb930ffd425d06ad3d9444bdd3613d8
#
_cell.length_a   1.000
_cell.length_b   1.000
_cell.length_c   1.000
_cell.angle_alpha   90.00
_cell.angle_beta   90.00
_cell.angle_gamma   90.00
#
_symmetry.space_group_name_H-M   'P 1'
#
loop_
_entity.id
_entity.type
_entity.pdbx_description
1 polymer ?
#
loop_
_entity_poly.entity_id
_entity_poly.type
_entity_poly.pdbx_seq_one_letter_code
_entity_poly.pdbx_strand_id
1 'polypeptide(L)'
;MATGNQKGTGIGHLLSRILITLVLIGVLCGCFCGIAFAMYVHIYINPSAQETAVEISKGLGLNLNSFIYAKESDSDEYTLYETIKGKENREWVDSDKIPDTLKNAVVAIEDERFYKHHGVDWVRTIGAVKGWLLGGTQYGGSTITQQLIKNITADNDYSVKRKVNEIFRAFALEKEIDDKDRILVMYLNTIYLGYNSYGVQTAAMQYFDKDVSQLDLAESAVLAGLTNTLFT
;
A
#
# COMPACT_ATOMS: atom_id res chain seq x y z
N MET A 1 48.77 -26.37 56.93
CA MET A 1 48.90 -25.08 56.29
C MET A 1 48.22 -25.11 54.95
N ALA A 2 47.07 -24.56 54.84
CA ALA A 2 46.48 -24.17 53.52
C ALA A 2 45.33 -23.19 53.83
N THR A 3 45.62 -21.92 53.82
CA THR A 3 44.67 -20.84 53.81
C THR A 3 44.70 -20.33 52.38
N GLY A 4 43.77 -20.77 51.52
CA GLY A 4 43.74 -20.41 50.13
C GLY A 4 42.32 -20.16 49.67
N ASN A 5 41.97 -18.89 49.49
CA ASN A 5 41.12 -18.37 48.44
C ASN A 5 39.59 -18.63 48.50
N GLN A 6 38.88 -17.96 49.39
CA GLN A 6 37.40 -17.81 49.34
C GLN A 6 36.87 -16.43 48.93
N LYS A 7 37.71 -15.54 48.40
CA LYS A 7 37.26 -14.19 48.02
C LYS A 7 36.77 -14.02 46.55
N GLY A 8 36.94 -15.03 45.70
CA GLY A 8 36.55 -14.92 44.27
C GLY A 8 35.10 -15.20 43.97
N THR A 9 34.39 -15.98 44.80
CA THR A 9 33.02 -16.43 44.53
C THR A 9 31.95 -15.35 44.78
N GLY A 10 32.18 -14.42 45.71
CA GLY A 10 31.20 -13.40 46.07
C GLY A 10 30.98 -12.33 44.99
N ILE A 11 32.06 -11.90 44.32
CA ILE A 11 31.98 -10.87 43.26
C ILE A 11 31.28 -11.42 42.02
N GLY A 12 31.56 -12.66 41.63
CA GLY A 12 30.88 -13.31 40.47
C GLY A 12 29.36 -13.45 40.69
N HIS A 13 28.94 -13.84 41.90
CA HIS A 13 27.53 -13.91 42.28
C HIS A 13 26.84 -12.52 42.29
N LEU A 14 27.54 -11.48 42.74
CA LEU A 14 27.03 -10.12 42.75
C LEU A 14 26.85 -9.60 41.33
N LEU A 15 27.84 -9.79 40.44
CA LEU A 15 27.79 -9.39 39.05
C LEU A 15 26.67 -10.13 38.30
N SER A 16 26.51 -11.44 38.53
CA SER A 16 25.41 -12.20 37.87
C SER A 16 24.02 -11.72 38.34
N ARG A 17 23.85 -11.40 39.61
CA ARG A 17 22.59 -10.82 40.12
C ARG A 17 22.30 -9.47 39.52
N ILE A 18 23.28 -8.59 39.40
CA ILE A 18 23.12 -7.27 38.73
C ILE A 18 22.72 -7.47 37.29
N LEU A 19 23.40 -8.36 36.56
CA LEU A 19 23.07 -8.65 35.15
C LEU A 19 21.64 -9.18 34.98
N ILE A 20 21.25 -10.16 35.82
CA ILE A 20 19.88 -10.71 35.82
C ILE A 20 18.85 -9.62 36.10
N THR A 21 19.13 -8.75 37.11
CA THR A 21 18.21 -7.65 37.43
C THR A 21 18.07 -6.66 36.27
N LEU A 22 19.17 -6.30 35.60
CA LEU A 22 19.13 -5.43 34.41
C LEU A 22 18.36 -6.05 33.27
N VAL A 23 18.52 -7.35 33.02
CA VAL A 23 17.75 -8.08 31.98
C VAL A 23 16.26 -8.08 32.36
N LEU A 24 15.90 -8.35 33.61
CA LEU A 24 14.51 -8.33 34.07
C LEU A 24 13.88 -6.94 33.93
N ILE A 25 14.60 -5.89 34.30
CA ILE A 25 14.14 -4.50 34.10
C ILE A 25 13.93 -4.22 32.59
N GLY A 26 14.85 -4.62 31.73
CA GLY A 26 14.72 -4.49 30.29
C GLY A 26 13.47 -5.20 29.73
N VAL A 27 13.21 -6.44 30.19
CA VAL A 27 12.02 -7.20 29.83
C VAL A 27 10.74 -6.51 30.30
N LEU A 28 10.72 -6.05 31.58
CA LEU A 28 9.55 -5.34 32.15
C LEU A 28 9.26 -4.03 31.38
N CYS A 29 10.29 -3.23 31.08
CA CYS A 29 10.15 -2.03 30.27
C CYS A 29 9.64 -2.37 28.86
N GLY A 30 10.18 -3.41 28.24
CA GLY A 30 9.69 -3.88 26.92
C GLY A 30 8.22 -4.30 26.95
N CYS A 31 7.81 -5.06 27.98
CA CYS A 31 6.41 -5.42 28.18
C CYS A 31 5.50 -4.20 28.36
N PHE A 32 5.93 -3.24 29.20
CA PHE A 32 5.16 -2.01 29.43
C PHE A 32 5.01 -1.19 28.15
N CYS A 33 6.09 -0.99 27.40
CA CYS A 33 6.05 -0.32 26.09
C CYS A 33 5.16 -1.06 25.10
N GLY A 34 5.22 -2.40 25.08
CA GLY A 34 4.37 -3.22 24.22
C GLY A 34 2.88 -3.07 24.55
N ILE A 35 2.52 -3.07 25.84
CA ILE A 35 1.13 -2.86 26.29
C ILE A 35 0.66 -1.45 25.94
N ALA A 36 1.48 -0.43 26.19
CA ALA A 36 1.14 0.96 25.85
C ALA A 36 0.93 1.14 24.34
N PHE A 37 1.79 0.52 23.52
CA PHE A 37 1.63 0.52 22.07
C PHE A 37 0.36 -0.21 21.63
N ALA A 38 0.06 -1.39 22.20
CA ALA A 38 -1.15 -2.13 21.89
C ALA A 38 -2.43 -1.34 22.24
N MET A 39 -2.43 -0.65 23.38
CA MET A 39 -3.52 0.26 23.79
C MET A 39 -3.65 1.44 22.81
N TYR A 40 -2.56 2.05 22.41
CA TYR A 40 -2.56 3.13 21.43
C TYR A 40 -3.15 2.67 20.09
N VAL A 41 -2.73 1.50 19.60
CA VAL A 41 -3.29 0.91 18.38
C VAL A 41 -4.79 0.66 18.53
N HIS A 42 -5.21 0.06 19.64
CA HIS A 42 -6.62 -0.28 19.86
C HIS A 42 -7.52 0.96 19.97
N ILE A 43 -7.07 2.01 20.64
CA ILE A 43 -7.90 3.20 20.93
C ILE A 43 -7.88 4.21 19.76
N TYR A 44 -6.75 4.40 19.08
CA TYR A 44 -6.59 5.49 18.13
C TYR A 44 -6.43 5.01 16.68
N ILE A 45 -5.68 3.92 16.44
CA ILE A 45 -5.38 3.50 15.07
C ILE A 45 -6.51 2.65 14.48
N ASN A 46 -6.96 1.61 15.19
CA ASN A 46 -7.98 0.69 14.67
C ASN A 46 -9.29 1.37 14.30
N PRO A 47 -9.88 2.26 15.12
CA PRO A 47 -11.11 2.94 14.74
C PRO A 47 -10.95 3.78 13.47
N SER A 48 -9.88 4.57 13.38
CA SER A 48 -9.59 5.37 12.17
C SER A 48 -9.33 4.51 10.94
N ALA A 49 -8.65 3.37 11.10
CA ALA A 49 -8.40 2.45 10.01
C ALA A 49 -9.69 1.79 9.50
N GLN A 50 -10.57 1.40 10.42
CA GLN A 50 -11.88 0.82 10.09
C GLN A 50 -12.78 1.83 9.37
N GLU A 51 -12.84 3.06 9.87
CA GLU A 51 -13.60 4.14 9.24
C GLU A 51 -13.14 4.39 7.81
N THR A 52 -11.82 4.52 7.59
CA THR A 52 -11.24 4.66 6.26
C THR A 52 -11.58 3.47 5.36
N ALA A 53 -11.51 2.23 5.87
CA ALA A 53 -11.82 1.03 5.10
C ALA A 53 -13.29 1.00 4.66
N VAL A 54 -14.22 1.32 5.57
CA VAL A 54 -15.66 1.39 5.28
C VAL A 54 -15.98 2.51 4.29
N GLU A 55 -15.33 3.66 4.41
CA GLU A 55 -15.50 4.76 3.45
C GLU A 55 -15.06 4.34 2.05
N ILE A 56 -13.88 3.74 1.93
CA ILE A 56 -13.35 3.23 0.66
C ILE A 56 -14.25 2.12 0.08
N SER A 57 -14.74 1.21 0.90
CA SER A 57 -15.59 0.10 0.44
C SER A 57 -16.94 0.54 -0.12
N LYS A 58 -17.48 1.66 0.39
CA LYS A 58 -18.74 2.27 -0.09
C LYS A 58 -18.58 3.06 -1.38
N GLY A 59 -17.38 3.54 -1.66
CA GLY A 59 -17.05 4.30 -2.86
C GLY A 59 -15.88 5.22 -2.62
N LEU A 60 -15.03 5.39 -3.64
CA LEU A 60 -13.75 6.08 -3.49
C LEU A 60 -13.86 7.61 -3.43
N GLY A 61 -15.04 8.19 -3.64
CA GLY A 61 -15.22 9.65 -3.68
C GLY A 61 -14.32 10.35 -4.72
N LEU A 62 -13.94 9.64 -5.78
CA LEU A 62 -12.98 10.13 -6.78
C LEU A 62 -13.58 11.23 -7.65
N ASN A 63 -12.74 12.19 -8.01
CA ASN A 63 -13.04 13.18 -9.03
C ASN A 63 -12.91 12.53 -10.41
N LEU A 64 -14.01 12.03 -10.96
CA LEU A 64 -14.06 11.45 -12.29
C LEU A 64 -14.30 12.53 -13.35
N ASN A 65 -13.91 12.24 -14.59
CA ASN A 65 -14.30 13.03 -15.74
C ASN A 65 -15.82 12.96 -15.93
N SER A 66 -16.41 14.06 -16.44
CA SER A 66 -17.79 14.10 -16.88
C SER A 66 -17.83 14.12 -18.40
N PHE A 67 -18.74 13.34 -18.99
CA PHE A 67 -18.87 13.21 -20.44
C PHE A 67 -20.18 13.82 -20.90
N ILE A 68 -20.10 14.69 -21.91
CA ILE A 68 -21.27 15.27 -22.56
C ILE A 68 -21.46 14.53 -23.88
N TYR A 69 -22.62 13.93 -24.05
CA TYR A 69 -23.02 13.28 -25.28
C TYR A 69 -24.05 14.15 -26.00
N ALA A 70 -23.91 14.32 -27.31
CA ALA A 70 -24.85 15.01 -28.16
C ALA A 70 -25.53 14.01 -29.11
N LYS A 71 -26.83 14.23 -29.35
CA LYS A 71 -27.61 13.49 -30.35
C LYS A 71 -27.73 14.37 -31.60
N GLU A 72 -27.33 13.87 -32.75
CA GLU A 72 -27.61 14.54 -34.01
C GLU A 72 -29.11 14.44 -34.36
N SER A 73 -29.64 15.49 -35.01
CA SER A 73 -31.09 15.63 -35.25
C SER A 73 -31.72 14.47 -36.01
N ASP A 74 -30.95 13.75 -36.82
CA ASP A 74 -31.41 12.66 -37.70
C ASP A 74 -30.89 11.27 -37.30
N SER A 75 -30.23 11.15 -36.12
CA SER A 75 -29.69 9.89 -35.62
C SER A 75 -30.27 9.56 -34.23
N ASP A 76 -30.47 8.28 -33.98
CA ASP A 76 -30.80 7.80 -32.61
C ASP A 76 -29.55 7.51 -31.78
N GLU A 77 -28.35 7.69 -32.33
CA GLU A 77 -27.09 7.52 -31.64
C GLU A 77 -26.63 8.80 -30.94
N TYR A 78 -26.11 8.61 -29.72
CA TYR A 78 -25.41 9.66 -28.96
C TYR A 78 -23.90 9.56 -29.21
N THR A 79 -23.30 10.64 -29.67
CA THR A 79 -21.86 10.77 -29.88
C THR A 79 -21.25 11.58 -28.73
N LEU A 80 -20.04 11.22 -28.30
CA LEU A 80 -19.30 11.99 -27.31
C LEU A 80 -18.99 13.38 -27.90
N TYR A 81 -19.57 14.41 -27.28
CA TYR A 81 -19.40 15.79 -27.71
C TYR A 81 -18.20 16.46 -26.99
N GLU A 82 -18.11 16.28 -25.67
CA GLU A 82 -17.06 16.89 -24.87
C GLU A 82 -16.77 16.08 -23.61
N THR A 83 -15.49 16.07 -23.20
CA THR A 83 -15.06 15.53 -21.91
C THR A 83 -14.67 16.66 -21.00
N ILE A 84 -15.42 16.86 -19.90
CA ILE A 84 -15.07 17.81 -18.84
C ILE A 84 -14.14 17.08 -17.87
N LYS A 85 -12.85 17.43 -17.92
CA LYS A 85 -11.84 16.88 -17.02
C LYS A 85 -11.97 17.54 -15.64
N GLY A 86 -11.94 16.71 -14.57
CA GLY A 86 -11.83 17.18 -13.20
C GLY A 86 -10.42 17.70 -12.90
N LYS A 87 -10.11 17.93 -11.62
CA LYS A 87 -8.73 18.26 -11.20
C LYS A 87 -7.73 17.15 -11.59
N GLU A 88 -8.18 15.92 -11.60
CA GLU A 88 -7.47 14.73 -12.03
C GLU A 88 -8.15 14.21 -13.29
N ASN A 89 -7.37 13.96 -14.33
CA ASN A 89 -7.89 13.31 -15.53
C ASN A 89 -8.04 11.81 -15.22
N ARG A 90 -9.26 11.40 -14.86
CA ARG A 90 -9.58 10.04 -14.42
C ARG A 90 -10.88 9.55 -15.06
N GLU A 91 -10.79 8.37 -15.63
CA GLU A 91 -11.92 7.61 -16.15
C GLU A 91 -11.92 6.23 -15.49
N TRP A 92 -13.04 5.87 -14.86
CA TRP A 92 -13.20 4.58 -14.21
C TRP A 92 -13.44 3.49 -15.23
N VAL A 93 -12.80 2.35 -15.04
CA VAL A 93 -12.98 1.17 -15.87
C VAL A 93 -13.28 -0.05 -14.99
N ASP A 94 -14.27 -0.85 -15.41
CA ASP A 94 -14.67 -2.05 -14.70
C ASP A 94 -13.69 -3.21 -14.95
N SER A 95 -13.70 -4.18 -14.05
CA SER A 95 -12.76 -5.31 -14.04
C SER A 95 -12.72 -6.13 -15.31
N ASP A 96 -13.87 -6.30 -15.96
CA ASP A 96 -14.04 -7.09 -17.21
C ASP A 96 -13.40 -6.43 -18.42
N LYS A 97 -13.19 -5.11 -18.38
CA LYS A 97 -12.52 -4.34 -19.44
C LYS A 97 -11.00 -4.24 -19.25
N ILE A 98 -10.48 -4.51 -18.06
CA ILE A 98 -9.03 -4.47 -17.82
C ILE A 98 -8.42 -5.81 -18.21
N PRO A 99 -7.50 -5.86 -19.22
CA PRO A 99 -6.88 -7.11 -19.65
C PRO A 99 -6.13 -7.83 -18.50
N ASP A 100 -6.23 -9.14 -18.46
CA ASP A 100 -5.49 -9.95 -17.48
C ASP A 100 -3.97 -9.80 -17.63
N THR A 101 -3.49 -9.53 -18.85
CA THR A 101 -2.08 -9.19 -19.11
C THR A 101 -1.62 -7.98 -18.31
N LEU A 102 -2.44 -6.92 -18.23
CA LEU A 102 -2.14 -5.72 -17.47
C LEU A 102 -2.23 -5.98 -15.95
N LYS A 103 -3.29 -6.66 -15.49
CA LYS A 103 -3.46 -7.05 -14.08
C LYS A 103 -2.24 -7.86 -13.59
N ASN A 104 -1.86 -8.87 -14.35
CA ASN A 104 -0.73 -9.75 -14.02
C ASN A 104 0.61 -9.01 -14.07
N ALA A 105 0.83 -8.13 -15.04
CA ALA A 105 2.05 -7.34 -15.15
C ALA A 105 2.24 -6.40 -13.93
N VAL A 106 1.16 -5.72 -13.53
CA VAL A 106 1.19 -4.84 -12.36
C VAL A 106 1.44 -5.63 -11.08
N VAL A 107 0.77 -6.77 -10.88
CA VAL A 107 1.00 -7.64 -9.71
C VAL A 107 2.44 -8.15 -9.70
N ALA A 108 2.98 -8.58 -10.84
CA ALA A 108 4.35 -9.09 -10.92
C ALA A 108 5.40 -8.05 -10.55
N ILE A 109 5.19 -6.78 -10.91
CA ILE A 109 6.13 -5.69 -10.66
C ILE A 109 5.96 -5.12 -9.25
N GLU A 110 4.72 -4.81 -8.85
CA GLU A 110 4.44 -4.09 -7.63
C GLU A 110 4.34 -5.00 -6.40
N ASP A 111 3.73 -6.17 -6.55
CA ASP A 111 3.40 -7.03 -5.42
C ASP A 111 3.21 -8.49 -5.84
N GLU A 112 4.31 -9.17 -6.20
CA GLU A 112 4.32 -10.56 -6.71
C GLU A 112 3.50 -11.54 -5.85
N ARG A 113 3.39 -11.25 -4.53
CA ARG A 113 2.65 -12.08 -3.58
C ARG A 113 1.31 -11.51 -3.16
N PHE A 114 0.75 -10.59 -3.95
CA PHE A 114 -0.50 -9.88 -3.66
C PHE A 114 -1.64 -10.81 -3.21
N TYR A 115 -1.84 -11.91 -3.90
CA TYR A 115 -2.88 -12.90 -3.59
C TYR A 115 -2.55 -13.82 -2.40
N LYS A 116 -1.35 -13.70 -1.78
CA LYS A 116 -0.88 -14.59 -0.70
C LYS A 116 -0.85 -13.94 0.67
N HIS A 117 -0.98 -12.62 0.75
CA HIS A 117 -0.98 -11.89 2.01
C HIS A 117 -2.29 -11.12 2.20
N HIS A 118 -2.50 -10.60 3.42
CA HIS A 118 -3.68 -9.82 3.79
C HIS A 118 -3.27 -8.36 4.08
N GLY A 119 -3.09 -7.57 3.04
CA GLY A 119 -2.77 -6.13 3.10
C GLY A 119 -1.30 -5.81 3.25
N VAL A 120 -0.51 -6.62 3.92
CA VAL A 120 0.93 -6.40 4.15
C VAL A 120 1.72 -7.68 3.87
N ASP A 121 2.74 -7.54 3.02
CA ASP A 121 3.73 -8.58 2.80
C ASP A 121 4.89 -8.45 3.80
N TRP A 122 4.81 -9.20 4.89
CA TRP A 122 5.82 -9.14 5.96
C TRP A 122 7.20 -9.58 5.50
N VAL A 123 7.31 -10.53 4.57
CA VAL A 123 8.62 -10.99 4.07
C VAL A 123 9.30 -9.87 3.28
N ARG A 124 8.54 -9.19 2.41
CA ARG A 124 9.01 -8.05 1.63
C ARG A 124 9.32 -6.85 2.53
N THR A 125 8.45 -6.55 3.49
CA THR A 125 8.63 -5.45 4.46
C THR A 125 9.89 -5.64 5.31
N ILE A 126 10.10 -6.83 5.89
CA ILE A 126 11.30 -7.15 6.67
C ILE A 126 12.55 -7.11 5.79
N GLY A 127 12.46 -7.61 4.56
CA GLY A 127 13.54 -7.53 3.56
C GLY A 127 13.96 -6.09 3.25
N ALA A 128 12.99 -5.20 3.05
CA ALA A 128 13.21 -3.78 2.80
C ALA A 128 13.87 -3.08 4.00
N VAL A 129 13.38 -3.34 5.23
CA VAL A 129 13.98 -2.80 6.48
C VAL A 129 15.41 -3.30 6.65
N LYS A 130 15.66 -4.59 6.42
CA LYS A 130 17.02 -5.16 6.48
C LYS A 130 17.93 -4.52 5.43
N GLY A 131 17.46 -4.34 4.20
CA GLY A 131 18.21 -3.67 3.13
C GLY A 131 18.57 -2.24 3.51
N TRP A 132 17.63 -1.48 4.07
CA TRP A 132 17.87 -0.12 4.54
C TRP A 132 18.93 -0.07 5.68
N LEU A 133 18.83 -0.95 6.65
CA LEU A 133 19.78 -1.01 7.77
C LEU A 133 21.20 -1.42 7.35
N LEU A 134 21.35 -2.23 6.31
CA LEU A 134 22.63 -2.74 5.83
C LEU A 134 23.20 -1.93 4.66
N GLY A 135 22.59 -0.79 4.28
CA GLY A 135 23.03 0.06 3.18
C GLY A 135 22.84 -0.56 1.79
N GLY A 136 21.91 -1.51 1.67
CA GLY A 136 21.54 -2.13 0.38
C GLY A 136 20.56 -1.29 -0.43
N THR A 137 20.25 -1.75 -1.65
CA THR A 137 19.26 -1.13 -2.54
C THR A 137 17.87 -1.16 -1.91
N GLN A 138 17.18 -0.02 -1.97
CA GLN A 138 15.79 0.09 -1.53
C GLN A 138 14.88 -0.67 -2.51
N TYR A 139 14.52 -1.89 -2.18
CA TYR A 139 13.37 -2.53 -2.81
C TYR A 139 12.09 -1.94 -2.21
N GLY A 140 11.13 -1.53 -3.04
CA GLY A 140 9.85 -1.04 -2.59
C GLY A 140 9.15 -2.08 -1.70
N GLY A 141 8.99 -1.78 -0.40
CA GLY A 141 8.40 -2.69 0.58
C GLY A 141 6.88 -2.58 0.71
N SER A 142 6.25 -1.66 -0.01
CA SER A 142 4.80 -1.43 0.05
C SER A 142 4.05 -2.39 -0.86
N THR A 143 2.88 -2.86 -0.41
CA THR A 143 1.96 -3.70 -1.18
C THR A 143 1.03 -2.85 -2.04
N ILE A 144 0.33 -3.47 -3.00
CA ILE A 144 -0.73 -2.82 -3.80
C ILE A 144 -1.79 -2.21 -2.89
N THR A 145 -2.24 -2.92 -1.84
CA THR A 145 -3.23 -2.41 -0.89
C THR A 145 -2.72 -1.18 -0.13
N GLN A 146 -1.46 -1.17 0.29
CA GLN A 146 -0.85 -0.01 0.94
C GLN A 146 -0.72 1.18 0.00
N GLN A 147 -0.35 0.94 -1.26
CA GLN A 147 -0.29 2.00 -2.28
C GLN A 147 -1.68 2.56 -2.59
N LEU A 148 -2.71 1.72 -2.68
CA LEU A 148 -4.10 2.14 -2.84
C LEU A 148 -4.52 3.09 -1.71
N ILE A 149 -4.27 2.72 -0.45
CA ILE A 149 -4.53 3.58 0.72
C ILE A 149 -3.83 4.94 0.57
N LYS A 150 -2.54 4.95 0.24
CA LYS A 150 -1.75 6.17 0.03
C LYS A 150 -2.37 7.06 -1.05
N ASN A 151 -2.76 6.47 -2.19
CA ASN A 151 -3.32 7.21 -3.32
C ASN A 151 -4.66 7.86 -2.97
N ILE A 152 -5.51 7.18 -2.18
CA ILE A 152 -6.84 7.68 -1.80
C ILE A 152 -6.75 8.72 -0.69
N THR A 153 -5.93 8.47 0.34
CA THR A 153 -5.86 9.38 1.50
C THR A 153 -5.01 10.61 1.24
N ALA A 154 -4.24 10.65 0.13
CA ALA A 154 -3.29 11.71 -0.21
C ALA A 154 -2.35 12.08 0.94
N ASP A 155 -2.10 11.13 1.87
CA ASP A 155 -1.24 11.32 3.03
C ASP A 155 0.23 11.18 2.60
N ASN A 156 0.85 12.31 2.28
CA ASN A 156 2.23 12.40 1.79
C ASN A 156 3.26 12.68 2.91
N ASP A 157 2.86 12.59 4.19
CA ASP A 157 3.79 12.75 5.30
C ASP A 157 4.80 11.58 5.36
N TYR A 158 6.11 11.90 5.41
CA TYR A 158 7.18 10.91 5.48
C TYR A 158 7.48 10.49 6.94
N SER A 159 6.46 10.16 7.72
CA SER A 159 6.62 9.78 9.12
C SER A 159 6.42 8.28 9.34
N VAL A 160 7.09 7.75 10.37
CA VAL A 160 6.86 6.38 10.85
C VAL A 160 5.39 6.19 11.26
N LYS A 161 4.78 7.22 11.86
CA LYS A 161 3.36 7.22 12.23
C LYS A 161 2.46 6.97 11.02
N ARG A 162 2.71 7.67 9.90
CA ARG A 162 1.98 7.45 8.64
C ARG A 162 2.11 5.99 8.19
N LYS A 163 3.34 5.44 8.19
CA LYS A 163 3.56 4.05 7.74
C LYS A 163 2.85 3.02 8.63
N VAL A 164 2.80 3.26 9.92
CA VAL A 164 2.02 2.43 10.86
C VAL A 164 0.53 2.52 10.53
N ASN A 165 -0.02 3.73 10.36
CA ASN A 165 -1.43 3.91 9.99
C ASN A 165 -1.77 3.23 8.66
N GLU A 166 -0.91 3.37 7.65
CA GLU A 166 -1.06 2.72 6.33
C GLU A 166 -1.15 1.19 6.47
N ILE A 167 -0.31 0.57 7.31
CA ILE A 167 -0.34 -0.86 7.59
C ILE A 167 -1.70 -1.28 8.17
N PHE A 168 -2.18 -0.58 9.20
CA PHE A 168 -3.45 -0.93 9.84
C PHE A 168 -4.66 -0.66 8.93
N ARG A 169 -4.63 0.42 8.14
CA ARG A 169 -5.64 0.69 7.12
C ARG A 169 -5.66 -0.38 6.03
N ALA A 170 -4.49 -0.88 5.62
CA ALA A 170 -4.41 -1.97 4.65
C ALA A 170 -5.04 -3.27 5.18
N PHE A 171 -4.79 -3.64 6.44
CA PHE A 171 -5.46 -4.77 7.07
C PHE A 171 -6.98 -4.58 7.18
N ALA A 172 -7.42 -3.38 7.59
CA ALA A 172 -8.83 -3.08 7.72
C ALA A 172 -9.54 -3.14 6.35
N LEU A 173 -8.91 -2.61 5.30
CA LEU A 173 -9.46 -2.60 3.95
C LEU A 173 -9.59 -4.01 3.37
N GLU A 174 -8.56 -4.84 3.53
CA GLU A 174 -8.59 -6.23 3.07
C GLU A 174 -9.67 -7.05 3.78
N LYS A 175 -9.87 -6.80 5.07
CA LYS A 175 -10.93 -7.44 5.85
C LYS A 175 -12.32 -6.96 5.46
N GLU A 176 -12.48 -5.68 5.14
CA GLU A 176 -13.77 -5.08 4.78
C GLU A 176 -14.22 -5.48 3.39
N ILE A 177 -13.31 -5.48 2.42
CA ILE A 177 -13.61 -5.79 1.02
C ILE A 177 -13.64 -7.30 0.78
N ASP A 178 -12.74 -8.06 1.38
CA ASP A 178 -12.54 -9.53 1.27
C ASP A 178 -12.52 -10.03 -0.19
N ASP A 179 -12.03 -9.19 -1.10
CA ASP A 179 -11.93 -9.46 -2.55
C ASP A 179 -10.68 -8.77 -3.11
N LYS A 180 -9.68 -9.60 -3.42
CA LYS A 180 -8.39 -9.14 -3.96
C LYS A 180 -8.51 -8.49 -5.34
N ASP A 181 -9.33 -9.05 -6.19
CA ASP A 181 -9.52 -8.52 -7.55
C ASP A 181 -10.18 -7.14 -7.50
N ARG A 182 -11.14 -6.95 -6.61
CA ARG A 182 -11.75 -5.64 -6.38
C ARG A 182 -10.71 -4.63 -5.89
N ILE A 183 -9.83 -4.98 -4.96
CA ILE A 183 -8.75 -4.12 -4.49
C ILE A 183 -7.79 -3.77 -5.64
N LEU A 184 -7.42 -4.75 -6.47
CA LEU A 184 -6.57 -4.52 -7.63
C LEU A 184 -7.22 -3.56 -8.64
N VAL A 185 -8.50 -3.74 -8.95
CA VAL A 185 -9.26 -2.84 -9.85
C VAL A 185 -9.30 -1.42 -9.29
N MET A 186 -9.54 -1.26 -7.99
CA MET A 186 -9.50 0.05 -7.32
C MET A 186 -8.11 0.69 -7.44
N TYR A 187 -7.04 -0.08 -7.26
CA TYR A 187 -5.67 0.39 -7.44
C TYR A 187 -5.41 0.85 -8.87
N LEU A 188 -5.77 0.03 -9.87
CA LEU A 188 -5.57 0.33 -11.28
C LEU A 188 -6.35 1.57 -11.75
N ASN A 189 -7.47 1.89 -11.11
CA ASN A 189 -8.24 3.10 -11.37
C ASN A 189 -7.76 4.33 -10.60
N THR A 190 -6.87 4.18 -9.63
CA THR A 190 -6.43 5.30 -8.77
C THR A 190 -4.97 5.71 -8.97
N ILE A 191 -4.16 4.82 -9.53
CA ILE A 191 -2.72 5.04 -9.68
C ILE A 191 -2.43 6.20 -10.63
N TYR A 192 -1.45 7.04 -10.28
CA TYR A 192 -0.92 8.08 -11.16
C TYR A 192 0.12 7.48 -12.12
N LEU A 193 -0.05 7.71 -13.42
CA LEU A 193 0.79 7.14 -14.48
C LEU A 193 1.46 8.22 -15.35
N GLY A 194 1.61 9.43 -14.83
CA GLY A 194 2.23 10.54 -15.56
C GLY A 194 1.26 11.35 -16.43
N TYR A 195 1.72 12.51 -16.92
CA TYR A 195 0.96 13.39 -17.81
C TYR A 195 -0.49 13.67 -17.38
N ASN A 196 -0.69 13.86 -16.07
CA ASN A 196 -2.01 14.04 -15.46
C ASN A 196 -2.97 12.86 -15.70
N SER A 197 -2.44 11.66 -15.97
CA SER A 197 -3.24 10.45 -16.15
C SER A 197 -3.37 9.69 -14.84
N TYR A 198 -4.57 9.60 -14.34
CA TYR A 198 -4.92 8.85 -13.14
C TYR A 198 -5.78 7.65 -13.55
N GLY A 199 -5.28 6.45 -13.27
CA GLY A 199 -5.87 5.19 -13.68
C GLY A 199 -5.45 4.72 -15.07
N VAL A 200 -5.62 3.43 -15.30
CA VAL A 200 -5.13 2.72 -16.50
C VAL A 200 -5.87 3.10 -17.77
N GLN A 201 -7.15 3.49 -17.71
CA GLN A 201 -7.91 3.91 -18.89
C GLN A 201 -7.35 5.21 -19.48
N THR A 202 -7.17 6.23 -18.62
CA THR A 202 -6.61 7.52 -19.06
C THR A 202 -5.17 7.39 -19.52
N ALA A 203 -4.39 6.48 -18.91
CA ALA A 203 -3.02 6.19 -19.34
C ALA A 203 -3.00 5.46 -20.69
N ALA A 204 -3.87 4.49 -20.93
CA ALA A 204 -3.99 3.80 -22.23
C ALA A 204 -4.31 4.78 -23.35
N MET A 205 -5.25 5.68 -23.13
CA MET A 205 -5.57 6.76 -24.09
C MET A 205 -4.41 7.72 -24.29
N GLN A 206 -3.72 8.12 -23.21
CA GLN A 206 -2.62 9.09 -23.26
C GLN A 206 -1.39 8.57 -24.00
N TYR A 207 -1.02 7.31 -23.78
CA TYR A 207 0.23 6.74 -24.31
C TYR A 207 0.06 5.99 -25.62
N PHE A 208 -1.13 5.40 -25.87
CA PHE A 208 -1.36 4.51 -27.00
C PHE A 208 -2.57 4.89 -27.87
N ASP A 209 -3.34 5.91 -27.46
CA ASP A 209 -4.60 6.30 -28.13
C ASP A 209 -5.56 5.10 -28.28
N LYS A 210 -5.67 4.28 -27.22
CA LYS A 210 -6.47 3.06 -27.17
C LYS A 210 -7.29 2.97 -25.90
N ASP A 211 -8.45 2.33 -26.00
CA ASP A 211 -9.16 1.83 -24.82
C ASP A 211 -8.30 0.78 -24.10
N VAL A 212 -8.35 0.77 -22.78
CA VAL A 212 -7.54 -0.16 -21.95
C VAL A 212 -7.79 -1.62 -22.33
N SER A 213 -9.01 -1.99 -22.75
CA SER A 213 -9.36 -3.34 -23.18
C SER A 213 -8.66 -3.79 -24.47
N GLN A 214 -8.10 -2.86 -25.24
CA GLN A 214 -7.41 -3.10 -26.50
C GLN A 214 -5.88 -3.21 -26.34
N LEU A 215 -5.36 -3.07 -25.11
CA LEU A 215 -3.93 -3.15 -24.87
C LEU A 215 -3.41 -4.56 -25.13
N ASP A 216 -2.31 -4.63 -25.87
CA ASP A 216 -1.55 -5.87 -26.02
C ASP A 216 -0.61 -6.13 -24.83
N LEU A 217 0.12 -7.26 -24.88
CA LEU A 217 1.05 -7.65 -23.82
C LEU A 217 2.19 -6.64 -23.64
N ALA A 218 2.72 -6.08 -24.72
CA ALA A 218 3.85 -5.14 -24.66
C ALA A 218 3.38 -3.80 -24.08
N GLU A 219 2.24 -3.28 -24.52
CA GLU A 219 1.63 -2.07 -24.00
C GLU A 219 1.24 -2.21 -22.51
N SER A 220 0.69 -3.36 -22.13
CA SER A 220 0.40 -3.71 -20.73
C SER A 220 1.67 -3.70 -19.87
N ALA A 221 2.77 -4.27 -20.36
CA ALA A 221 4.05 -4.27 -19.66
C ALA A 221 4.65 -2.85 -19.53
N VAL A 222 4.49 -2.01 -20.55
CA VAL A 222 4.93 -0.60 -20.51
C VAL A 222 4.16 0.15 -19.43
N LEU A 223 2.82 0.07 -19.40
CA LEU A 223 2.01 0.75 -18.36
C LEU A 223 2.37 0.25 -16.97
N ALA A 224 2.56 -1.05 -16.79
CA ALA A 224 3.00 -1.60 -15.52
C ALA A 224 4.39 -1.09 -15.11
N GLY A 225 5.31 -0.90 -16.07
CA GLY A 225 6.64 -0.35 -15.82
C GLY A 225 6.64 1.12 -15.38
N LEU A 226 5.66 1.91 -15.80
CA LEU A 226 5.54 3.33 -15.41
C LEU A 226 5.27 3.51 -13.92
N THR A 227 4.65 2.54 -13.26
CA THR A 227 4.36 2.61 -11.82
C THR A 227 5.63 2.80 -10.98
N ASN A 228 6.74 2.16 -11.38
CA ASN A 228 8.01 2.23 -10.66
C ASN A 228 8.83 3.50 -10.93
N THR A 229 8.62 4.16 -12.07
CA THR A 229 9.45 5.30 -12.48
C THR A 229 8.94 6.65 -11.97
N LEU A 230 7.67 6.73 -11.59
CA LEU A 230 7.03 7.99 -11.18
C LEU A 230 7.07 8.23 -9.67
N PHE A 231 7.53 7.26 -8.88
CA PHE A 231 7.63 7.33 -7.42
C PHE A 231 9.08 7.30 -6.90
N THR A 232 10.07 7.35 -7.78
CA THR A 232 11.49 7.56 -7.47
C THR A 232 11.87 9.02 -7.61
#